data_6e0851129b043a3191464795e047cc6b
#
_entry.id   6e0851129b043a3191464795e047cc6b
#
_cell.length_a   1.000
_cell.length_b   1.000
_cell.length_c   1.000
_cell.angle_alpha   90.00
_cell.angle_beta   90.00
_cell.angle_gamma   90.00
#
_symmetry.space_group_name_H-M   'P 1'
#
loop_
_entity.id
_entity.type
_entity.pdbx_description
1 polymer ?
#
loop_
_entity_poly.entity_id
_entity_poly.type
_entity_poly.pdbx_seq_one_letter_code
_entity_poly.pdbx_strand_id
1 'polypeptide(L)'
;HLAEEIENYFRDGQRFGVEIAYSFEGRIEDGELIGDALGSAGGLKKIQDFQNFFDETFVVLCGDALVDLDLTQAVKKHKQKGAIASLITKKVTKDQVSSYGVVVSDENGRIKAFQEKPTVDQALSDSINTGIYLFEPEIFNYIPSAEKFDIGADLFPKLVEMDLPFFALPMDFE
;
A
#
# COMPACT_ATOMS: atom_id res chain seq x y z
N HIS A 1 -9.26 15.70 -1.61
CA HIS A 1 -9.16 16.70 -2.67
C HIS A 1 -9.71 16.12 -3.96
N LEU A 2 -10.61 16.85 -4.65
CA LEU A 2 -11.29 16.41 -5.89
C LEU A 2 -12.16 15.12 -5.75
N ALA A 3 -12.59 14.76 -4.55
CA ALA A 3 -13.36 13.54 -4.31
C ALA A 3 -14.65 13.49 -5.16
N GLU A 4 -15.38 14.61 -5.23
CA GLU A 4 -16.62 14.70 -6.02
C GLU A 4 -16.37 14.51 -7.53
N GLU A 5 -15.24 15.00 -8.06
CA GLU A 5 -14.91 14.83 -9.48
C GLU A 5 -14.60 13.38 -9.80
N ILE A 6 -13.87 12.68 -8.91
CA ILE A 6 -13.55 11.26 -9.04
C ILE A 6 -14.84 10.43 -8.98
N GLU A 7 -15.68 10.67 -7.98
CA GLU A 7 -16.97 9.98 -7.83
C GLU A 7 -17.89 10.23 -9.03
N ASN A 8 -18.03 11.47 -9.47
CA ASN A 8 -18.85 11.83 -10.64
C ASN A 8 -18.35 11.18 -11.93
N TYR A 9 -17.04 10.99 -12.08
CA TYR A 9 -16.45 10.36 -13.26
C TYR A 9 -16.61 8.84 -13.24
N PHE A 10 -16.26 8.16 -12.17
CA PHE A 10 -16.26 6.71 -12.09
C PHE A 10 -17.61 6.11 -11.65
N ARG A 11 -18.41 6.84 -10.86
CA ARG A 11 -19.69 6.41 -10.31
C ARG A 11 -19.56 5.04 -9.63
N ASP A 12 -20.49 4.13 -9.91
CA ASP A 12 -20.50 2.76 -9.39
C ASP A 12 -19.57 1.79 -10.16
N GLY A 13 -18.87 2.27 -11.18
CA GLY A 13 -17.93 1.48 -11.97
C GLY A 13 -18.54 0.60 -13.06
N GLN A 14 -19.86 0.45 -13.15
CA GLN A 14 -20.52 -0.46 -14.10
C GLN A 14 -20.08 -0.23 -15.55
N ARG A 15 -19.90 1.03 -15.96
CA ARG A 15 -19.45 1.36 -17.31
C ARG A 15 -18.03 0.87 -17.64
N PHE A 16 -17.24 0.52 -16.62
CA PHE A 16 -15.89 -0.05 -16.74
C PHE A 16 -15.85 -1.56 -16.45
N GLY A 17 -17.02 -2.17 -16.17
CA GLY A 17 -17.13 -3.59 -15.86
C GLY A 17 -16.62 -3.96 -14.47
N VAL A 18 -16.61 -3.01 -13.53
CA VAL A 18 -16.19 -3.19 -12.14
C VAL A 18 -17.22 -2.60 -11.18
N GLU A 19 -17.14 -2.97 -9.92
CA GLU A 19 -17.88 -2.32 -8.83
C GLU A 19 -16.95 -1.38 -8.08
N ILE A 20 -17.37 -0.13 -7.86
CA ILE A 20 -16.60 0.89 -7.15
C ILE A 20 -17.38 1.38 -5.95
N ALA A 21 -16.74 1.34 -4.78
CA ALA A 21 -17.20 1.98 -3.56
C ALA A 21 -16.20 3.06 -3.13
N TYR A 22 -16.71 4.07 -2.45
CA TYR A 22 -15.90 5.22 -2.00
C TYR A 22 -15.87 5.27 -0.48
N SER A 23 -14.71 5.56 0.08
CA SER A 23 -14.53 5.85 1.49
C SER A 23 -13.96 7.24 1.66
N PHE A 24 -14.70 8.13 2.31
CA PHE A 24 -14.25 9.49 2.60
C PHE A 24 -13.58 9.53 3.98
N GLU A 25 -12.35 10.03 4.02
CA GLU A 25 -11.65 10.28 5.27
C GLU A 25 -12.10 11.63 5.84
N GLY A 26 -12.84 11.59 6.94
CA GLY A 26 -13.36 12.79 7.56
C GLY A 26 -14.34 12.48 8.70
N ARG A 27 -14.72 13.54 9.39
CA ARG A 27 -15.73 13.54 10.44
C ARG A 27 -16.82 14.57 10.10
N ILE A 28 -18.01 14.36 10.61
CA ILE A 28 -19.11 15.33 10.47
C ILE A 28 -19.05 16.25 11.70
N GLU A 29 -18.84 17.56 11.48
CA GLU A 29 -18.96 18.62 12.48
C GLU A 29 -20.00 19.64 12.01
N ASP A 30 -20.98 19.93 12.87
CA ASP A 30 -22.07 20.87 12.57
C ASP A 30 -22.82 20.61 11.25
N GLY A 31 -22.86 19.33 10.82
CA GLY A 31 -23.52 18.91 9.58
C GLY A 31 -22.65 19.03 8.32
N GLU A 32 -21.42 19.45 8.44
CA GLU A 32 -20.43 19.52 7.35
C GLU A 32 -19.41 18.40 7.47
N LEU A 33 -18.97 17.84 6.32
CA LEU A 33 -17.92 16.84 6.26
C LEU A 33 -16.55 17.56 6.32
N ILE A 34 -15.88 17.43 7.44
CA ILE A 34 -14.51 17.95 7.62
C ILE A 34 -13.52 16.83 7.34
N GLY A 35 -12.64 17.04 6.37
CA GLY A 35 -11.58 16.08 6.02
C GLY A 35 -10.62 15.89 7.20
N ASP A 36 -10.37 14.63 7.56
CA ASP A 36 -9.40 14.25 8.58
C ASP A 36 -8.60 13.05 8.05
N ALA A 37 -7.41 13.34 7.54
CA ALA A 37 -6.59 12.33 6.86
C ALA A 37 -6.07 11.29 7.88
N LEU A 38 -6.51 10.05 7.72
CA LEU A 38 -6.13 8.92 8.57
C LEU A 38 -4.79 8.28 8.15
N GLY A 39 -4.16 8.74 7.08
CA GLY A 39 -3.01 8.07 6.47
C GLY A 39 -3.43 6.84 5.68
N SER A 40 -2.52 6.34 4.85
CA SER A 40 -2.83 5.30 3.86
C SER A 40 -3.31 3.98 4.50
N ALA A 41 -2.73 3.55 5.61
CA ALA A 41 -3.16 2.34 6.33
C ALA A 41 -4.39 2.60 7.22
N GLY A 42 -4.51 3.77 7.84
CA GLY A 42 -5.66 4.15 8.65
C GLY A 42 -6.94 4.23 7.82
N GLY A 43 -6.87 4.73 6.58
CA GLY A 43 -7.99 4.72 5.63
C GLY A 43 -8.47 3.30 5.30
N LEU A 44 -7.56 2.37 5.04
CA LEU A 44 -7.88 0.94 4.85
C LEU A 44 -8.52 0.32 6.09
N LYS A 45 -7.97 0.62 7.28
CA LYS A 45 -8.51 0.13 8.55
C LYS A 45 -9.92 0.63 8.80
N LYS A 46 -10.23 1.88 8.48
CA LYS A 46 -11.57 2.44 8.57
C LYS A 46 -12.58 1.66 7.73
N ILE A 47 -12.22 1.30 6.49
CA ILE A 47 -13.08 0.50 5.61
C ILE A 47 -13.32 -0.89 6.23
N GLN A 48 -12.25 -1.53 6.71
CA GLN A 48 -12.34 -2.85 7.33
C GLN A 48 -13.22 -2.86 8.59
N ASP A 49 -13.04 -1.87 9.47
CA ASP A 49 -13.81 -1.78 10.71
C ASP A 49 -15.31 -1.49 10.47
N PHE A 50 -15.64 -0.83 9.36
CA PHE A 50 -17.03 -0.50 9.04
C PHE A 50 -17.83 -1.68 8.49
N GLN A 51 -17.25 -2.48 7.58
CA GLN A 51 -17.98 -3.53 6.85
C GLN A 51 -17.29 -4.88 6.78
N ASN A 52 -16.11 -5.04 7.40
CA ASN A 52 -15.26 -6.23 7.20
C ASN A 52 -15.06 -6.54 5.70
N PHE A 53 -14.76 -5.49 4.93
CA PHE A 53 -14.77 -5.48 3.46
C PHE A 53 -13.69 -6.38 2.86
N PHE A 54 -12.51 -6.41 3.49
CA PHE A 54 -11.37 -7.19 3.02
C PHE A 54 -11.38 -8.57 3.70
N ASP A 55 -11.91 -9.57 3.03
CA ASP A 55 -12.00 -10.96 3.51
C ASP A 55 -11.11 -11.94 2.74
N GLU A 56 -10.49 -11.47 1.65
CA GLU A 56 -9.50 -12.21 0.85
C GLU A 56 -8.24 -11.37 0.62
N THR A 57 -7.22 -11.98 -0.06
CA THR A 57 -6.04 -11.24 -0.53
C THR A 57 -6.46 -10.04 -1.36
N PHE A 58 -5.96 -8.86 -1.05
CA PHE A 58 -6.29 -7.64 -1.78
C PHE A 58 -5.05 -6.87 -2.23
N VAL A 59 -5.23 -6.03 -3.23
CA VAL A 59 -4.19 -5.19 -3.80
C VAL A 59 -4.46 -3.73 -3.45
N VAL A 60 -3.43 -3.02 -3.03
CA VAL A 60 -3.45 -1.58 -2.81
C VAL A 60 -2.59 -0.91 -3.87
N LEU A 61 -3.14 0.07 -4.55
CA LEU A 61 -2.48 0.84 -5.60
C LEU A 61 -2.58 2.33 -5.28
N CYS A 62 -1.48 3.08 -5.49
CA CYS A 62 -1.54 4.53 -5.52
C CYS A 62 -2.30 4.97 -6.78
N GLY A 63 -3.34 5.80 -6.60
CA GLY A 63 -4.25 6.19 -7.69
C GLY A 63 -3.66 7.14 -8.73
N ASP A 64 -2.45 7.63 -8.53
CA ASP A 64 -1.70 8.52 -9.42
C ASP A 64 -0.61 7.78 -10.23
N ALA A 65 -0.47 6.47 -10.06
CA ALA A 65 0.49 5.64 -10.79
C ALA A 65 -0.18 4.95 -11.99
N LEU A 66 0.44 5.06 -13.16
CA LEU A 66 0.10 4.25 -14.35
C LEU A 66 1.10 3.12 -14.44
N VAL A 67 0.62 1.89 -14.43
CA VAL A 67 1.46 0.70 -14.44
C VAL A 67 0.86 -0.39 -15.33
N ASP A 68 1.69 -1.13 -16.04
CA ASP A 68 1.30 -2.31 -16.85
C ASP A 68 1.66 -3.64 -16.17
N LEU A 69 1.57 -3.67 -14.85
CA LEU A 69 1.93 -4.81 -14.01
C LEU A 69 0.99 -6.01 -14.20
N ASP A 70 1.56 -7.21 -14.36
CA ASP A 70 0.81 -8.48 -14.27
C ASP A 70 0.42 -8.78 -12.80
N LEU A 71 -0.77 -8.28 -12.41
CA LEU A 71 -1.31 -8.48 -11.05
C LEU A 71 -1.56 -9.96 -10.75
N THR A 72 -1.93 -10.78 -11.75
CA THR A 72 -2.14 -12.22 -11.55
C THR A 72 -0.85 -12.91 -11.13
N GLN A 73 0.26 -12.56 -11.78
CA GLN A 73 1.56 -13.07 -11.39
C GLN A 73 2.00 -12.58 -10.01
N ALA A 74 1.73 -11.32 -9.68
CA ALA A 74 2.03 -10.74 -8.38
C ALA A 74 1.29 -11.48 -7.25
N VAL A 75 -0.02 -11.69 -7.38
CA VAL A 75 -0.84 -12.45 -6.43
C VAL A 75 -0.34 -13.88 -6.27
N LYS A 76 0.01 -14.55 -7.38
CA LYS A 76 0.57 -15.90 -7.35
C LYS A 76 1.88 -15.97 -6.55
N LYS A 77 2.80 -15.03 -6.79
CA LYS A 77 4.07 -14.95 -6.06
C LYS A 77 3.85 -14.67 -4.56
N HIS A 78 2.94 -13.76 -4.23
CA HIS A 78 2.54 -13.44 -2.86
C HIS A 78 2.08 -14.70 -2.10
N LYS A 79 1.11 -15.42 -2.67
CA LYS A 79 0.57 -16.65 -2.07
C LYS A 79 1.62 -17.77 -1.96
N GLN A 80 2.50 -17.93 -2.94
CA GLN A 80 3.57 -18.93 -2.91
C GLN A 80 4.57 -18.69 -1.76
N LYS A 81 4.75 -17.43 -1.35
CA LYS A 81 5.63 -17.09 -0.22
C LYS A 81 4.96 -17.23 1.15
N GLY A 82 3.65 -17.48 1.21
CA GLY A 82 2.90 -17.44 2.47
C GLY A 82 3.02 -16.07 3.14
N ALA A 83 3.03 -15.03 2.34
CA ALA A 83 3.19 -13.67 2.81
C ALA A 83 1.89 -13.14 3.42
N ILE A 84 1.98 -12.36 4.50
CA ILE A 84 0.87 -11.51 4.99
C ILE A 84 0.89 -10.16 4.28
N ALA A 85 2.07 -9.73 3.84
CA ALA A 85 2.28 -8.51 3.08
C ALA A 85 3.34 -8.74 2.00
N SER A 86 3.11 -8.17 0.82
CA SER A 86 4.12 -8.09 -0.24
C SER A 86 4.14 -6.68 -0.82
N LEU A 87 5.32 -6.24 -1.18
CA LEU A 87 5.60 -4.96 -1.78
C LEU A 87 6.21 -5.18 -3.16
N ILE A 88 5.59 -4.65 -4.19
CA ILE A 88 6.20 -4.67 -5.53
C ILE A 88 7.37 -3.70 -5.55
N THR A 89 8.51 -4.20 -5.98
CA THR A 89 9.74 -3.41 -6.04
C THR A 89 10.28 -3.31 -7.47
N LYS A 90 10.94 -2.19 -7.74
CA LYS A 90 11.67 -1.94 -8.99
C LYS A 90 13.06 -1.41 -8.66
N LYS A 91 14.05 -1.73 -9.48
CA LYS A 91 15.38 -1.13 -9.34
C LYS A 91 15.45 0.20 -10.05
N VAL A 92 16.11 1.15 -9.42
CA VAL A 92 16.39 2.48 -9.98
C VAL A 92 17.87 2.78 -9.94
N THR A 93 18.30 3.83 -10.62
CA THR A 93 19.67 4.33 -10.52
C THR A 93 19.92 4.96 -9.15
N LYS A 94 21.17 4.92 -8.69
CA LYS A 94 21.54 5.36 -7.35
C LYS A 94 21.16 6.83 -7.04
N ASP A 95 21.17 7.68 -8.03
CA ASP A 95 20.77 9.09 -7.91
C ASP A 95 19.27 9.31 -7.70
N GLN A 96 18.45 8.32 -8.07
CA GLN A 96 16.99 8.38 -7.95
C GLN A 96 16.45 7.88 -6.61
N VAL A 97 17.24 7.12 -5.83
CA VAL A 97 16.75 6.45 -4.60
C VAL A 97 16.17 7.41 -3.56
N SER A 98 16.67 8.66 -3.50
CA SER A 98 16.22 9.66 -2.53
C SER A 98 14.78 10.16 -2.76
N SER A 99 14.20 9.86 -3.91
CA SER A 99 12.81 10.20 -4.22
C SER A 99 11.79 9.17 -3.71
N TYR A 100 12.24 7.99 -3.30
CA TYR A 100 11.41 6.83 -3.00
C TYR A 100 11.71 6.21 -1.63
N GLY A 101 10.80 5.40 -1.13
CA GLY A 101 11.11 4.45 -0.08
C GLY A 101 12.05 3.36 -0.62
N VAL A 102 13.12 3.08 0.10
CA VAL A 102 14.14 2.07 -0.26
C VAL A 102 13.91 0.80 0.52
N VAL A 103 13.96 -0.33 -0.16
CA VAL A 103 13.67 -1.66 0.38
C VAL A 103 14.94 -2.50 0.42
N VAL A 104 15.24 -3.06 1.57
CA VAL A 104 16.34 -4.03 1.74
C VAL A 104 15.72 -5.40 2.03
N SER A 105 16.02 -6.38 1.18
CA SER A 105 15.56 -7.76 1.36
C SER A 105 16.71 -8.75 1.31
N ASP A 106 16.50 -9.92 1.91
CA ASP A 106 17.42 -11.05 1.79
C ASP A 106 17.28 -11.77 0.43
N GLU A 107 18.07 -12.81 0.22
CA GLU A 107 18.09 -13.64 -1.01
C GLU A 107 16.75 -14.33 -1.32
N ASN A 108 15.90 -14.53 -0.30
CA ASN A 108 14.55 -15.08 -0.44
C ASN A 108 13.50 -14.00 -0.70
N GLY A 109 13.92 -12.73 -0.74
CA GLY A 109 13.05 -11.57 -0.90
C GLY A 109 12.36 -11.13 0.39
N ARG A 110 12.68 -11.70 1.57
CA ARG A 110 12.13 -11.24 2.84
C ARG A 110 12.67 -9.86 3.18
N ILE A 111 11.80 -8.90 3.44
CA ILE A 111 12.18 -7.53 3.75
C ILE A 111 12.80 -7.48 5.15
N LYS A 112 13.98 -6.89 5.24
CA LYS A 112 14.78 -6.75 6.46
C LYS A 112 14.89 -5.31 6.93
N ALA A 113 14.75 -4.35 6.02
CA ALA A 113 14.71 -2.93 6.34
C ALA A 113 13.91 -2.15 5.30
N PHE A 114 13.33 -1.06 5.74
CA PHE A 114 12.66 -0.08 4.92
C PHE A 114 13.17 1.32 5.32
N GLN A 115 13.56 2.12 4.33
CA GLN A 115 14.05 3.48 4.54
C GLN A 115 13.16 4.45 3.75
N GLU A 116 12.49 5.37 4.42
CA GLU A 116 11.70 6.39 3.73
C GLU A 116 12.60 7.51 3.23
N LYS A 117 12.69 7.66 1.90
CA LYS A 117 13.41 8.72 1.19
C LYS A 117 14.83 9.02 1.77
N PRO A 118 15.71 8.02 1.86
CA PRO A 118 17.06 8.23 2.38
C PRO A 118 17.87 9.15 1.46
N THR A 119 18.92 9.75 1.97
CA THR A 119 19.90 10.39 1.08
C THR A 119 20.63 9.33 0.25
N VAL A 120 21.18 9.72 -0.91
CA VAL A 120 21.89 8.82 -1.81
C VAL A 120 23.01 8.05 -1.09
N ASP A 121 23.73 8.73 -0.16
CA ASP A 121 24.82 8.13 0.59
C ASP A 121 24.37 7.17 1.70
N GLN A 122 23.11 7.32 2.17
CA GLN A 122 22.53 6.50 3.24
C GLN A 122 21.68 5.35 2.71
N ALA A 123 21.34 5.35 1.41
CA ALA A 123 20.53 4.30 0.81
C ALA A 123 21.25 2.95 0.85
N LEU A 124 20.59 1.98 1.48
CA LEU A 124 21.13 0.62 1.67
C LEU A 124 20.87 -0.30 0.47
N SER A 125 20.04 0.12 -0.49
CA SER A 125 19.66 -0.66 -1.67
C SER A 125 19.31 0.27 -2.83
N ASP A 126 19.27 -0.28 -4.04
CA ASP A 126 18.71 0.34 -5.25
C ASP A 126 17.27 -0.09 -5.56
N SER A 127 16.69 -0.94 -4.70
CA SER A 127 15.33 -1.44 -4.81
C SER A 127 14.36 -0.48 -4.13
N ILE A 128 13.37 0.00 -4.86
CA ILE A 128 12.43 1.01 -4.37
C ILE A 128 11.01 0.47 -4.18
N ASN A 129 10.28 1.12 -3.29
CA ASN A 129 8.84 1.00 -3.11
C ASN A 129 8.11 1.65 -4.30
N THR A 130 7.27 0.88 -4.97
CA THR A 130 6.51 1.34 -6.15
C THR A 130 5.09 1.84 -5.81
N GLY A 131 4.69 1.78 -4.53
CA GLY A 131 3.33 2.13 -4.12
C GLY A 131 2.29 1.04 -4.43
N ILE A 132 2.73 -0.19 -4.73
CA ILE A 132 1.86 -1.32 -5.04
C ILE A 132 2.08 -2.41 -4.02
N TYR A 133 1.01 -2.79 -3.32
CA TYR A 133 1.06 -3.73 -2.21
C TYR A 133 0.04 -4.84 -2.37
N LEU A 134 0.37 -6.02 -1.87
CA LEU A 134 -0.56 -7.13 -1.69
C LEU A 134 -0.63 -7.46 -0.21
N PHE A 135 -1.83 -7.56 0.32
CA PHE A 135 -2.06 -7.86 1.72
C PHE A 135 -3.03 -9.01 1.90
N GLU A 136 -2.81 -9.81 2.94
CA GLU A 136 -3.82 -10.68 3.49
C GLU A 136 -4.65 -9.92 4.55
N PRO A 137 -5.92 -10.27 4.78
CA PRO A 137 -6.79 -9.61 5.77
C PRO A 137 -6.19 -9.55 7.18
N GLU A 138 -5.31 -10.48 7.52
CA GLU A 138 -4.57 -10.53 8.77
C GLU A 138 -3.77 -9.25 9.04
N ILE A 139 -3.42 -8.48 8.00
CA ILE A 139 -2.67 -7.21 8.11
C ILE A 139 -3.36 -6.22 9.05
N PHE A 140 -4.70 -6.25 9.14
CA PHE A 140 -5.46 -5.35 9.98
C PHE A 140 -5.26 -5.56 11.49
N ASN A 141 -4.68 -6.68 11.92
CA ASN A 141 -4.29 -6.90 13.31
C ASN A 141 -3.12 -5.99 13.75
N TYR A 142 -2.41 -5.41 12.79
CA TYR A 142 -1.23 -4.58 13.00
C TYR A 142 -1.49 -3.08 12.81
N ILE A 143 -2.69 -2.71 12.37
CA ILE A 143 -3.11 -1.33 12.11
C ILE A 143 -4.09 -0.90 13.21
N PRO A 144 -3.81 0.17 13.97
CA PRO A 144 -4.72 0.66 15.00
C PRO A 144 -6.00 1.24 14.37
N SER A 145 -7.12 1.15 15.10
CA SER A 145 -8.39 1.74 14.69
C SER A 145 -8.45 3.22 15.03
N ALA A 146 -9.03 4.02 14.13
CA ALA A 146 -9.29 5.45 14.34
C ALA A 146 -8.05 6.31 14.65
N GLU A 147 -6.89 5.89 14.21
CA GLU A 147 -5.63 6.62 14.34
C GLU A 147 -5.03 6.91 12.97
N LYS A 148 -4.25 8.00 12.89
CA LYS A 148 -3.44 8.27 11.71
C LYS A 148 -2.31 7.26 11.63
N PHE A 149 -2.31 6.45 10.58
CA PHE A 149 -1.33 5.39 10.37
C PHE A 149 -1.00 5.25 8.88
N ASP A 150 0.28 5.30 8.56
CA ASP A 150 0.75 5.24 7.17
C ASP A 150 1.36 3.89 6.85
N ILE A 151 1.17 3.42 5.61
CA ILE A 151 1.72 2.13 5.16
C ILE A 151 3.25 2.13 5.20
N GLY A 152 3.88 3.18 4.64
CA GLY A 152 5.34 3.26 4.52
C GLY A 152 6.03 3.64 5.81
N ALA A 153 5.50 4.67 6.51
CA ALA A 153 6.15 5.23 7.68
C ALA A 153 5.90 4.43 8.96
N ASP A 154 4.73 3.78 9.08
CA ASP A 154 4.33 3.13 10.33
C ASP A 154 4.19 1.62 10.19
N LEU A 155 3.43 1.13 9.18
CA LEU A 155 3.13 -0.29 9.05
C LEU A 155 4.38 -1.10 8.66
N PHE A 156 5.10 -0.71 7.63
CA PHE A 156 6.24 -1.49 7.14
C PHE A 156 7.36 -1.66 8.17
N PRO A 157 7.79 -0.60 8.90
CA PRO A 157 8.74 -0.77 9.99
C PRO A 157 8.25 -1.75 11.07
N LYS A 158 6.97 -1.68 11.43
CA LYS A 158 6.36 -2.60 12.41
C LYS A 158 6.37 -4.05 11.94
N LEU A 159 6.07 -4.32 10.65
CA LEU A 159 6.13 -5.69 10.11
C LEU A 159 7.55 -6.25 10.15
N VAL A 160 8.56 -5.42 9.88
CA VAL A 160 9.98 -5.80 9.94
C VAL A 160 10.41 -6.06 11.38
N GLU A 161 10.06 -5.17 12.32
CA GLU A 161 10.39 -5.30 13.75
C GLU A 161 9.81 -6.58 14.35
N MET A 162 8.58 -6.94 13.96
CA MET A 162 7.90 -8.15 14.42
C MET A 162 8.32 -9.41 13.66
N ASP A 163 9.25 -9.31 12.73
CA ASP A 163 9.72 -10.40 11.84
C ASP A 163 8.56 -11.16 11.17
N LEU A 164 7.57 -10.43 10.68
CA LEU A 164 6.40 -11.00 10.01
C LEU A 164 6.72 -11.42 8.55
N PRO A 165 5.90 -12.29 7.92
CA PRO A 165 6.09 -12.71 6.52
C PRO A 165 5.83 -11.56 5.53
N PHE A 166 6.77 -10.63 5.43
CA PHE A 166 6.76 -9.46 4.57
C PHE A 166 7.82 -9.57 3.48
N PHE A 167 7.42 -9.52 2.20
CA PHE A 167 8.30 -9.83 1.08
C PHE A 167 8.34 -8.74 0.02
N ALA A 168 9.52 -8.50 -0.52
CA ALA A 168 9.72 -7.77 -1.76
C ALA A 168 9.46 -8.70 -2.95
N LEU A 169 8.69 -8.23 -3.92
CA LEU A 169 8.43 -8.91 -5.18
C LEU A 169 9.00 -8.05 -6.32
N PRO A 170 10.23 -8.32 -6.76
CA PRO A 170 10.78 -7.65 -7.92
C PRO A 170 9.95 -7.97 -9.16
N MET A 171 9.48 -6.94 -9.85
CA MET A 171 8.71 -7.07 -11.10
C MET A 171 9.15 -5.98 -12.09
N ASP A 172 9.23 -6.38 -13.34
CA ASP A 172 9.50 -5.45 -14.45
C ASP A 172 8.16 -4.94 -14.98
N PHE A 173 8.02 -3.62 -15.05
CA PHE A 173 6.86 -2.91 -15.61
C PHE A 173 7.25 -1.45 -15.93
N GLU A 174 6.47 -0.78 -16.77
CA GLU A 174 6.65 0.65 -17.11
C GLU A 174 5.80 1.56 -16.23
#